data_d017e90577fd52c66298a3fc7da42029
#
_entry.id   d017e90577fd52c66298a3fc7da42029
#
_cell.length_a   1.000
_cell.length_b   1.000
_cell.length_c   1.000
_cell.angle_alpha   90.00
_cell.angle_beta   90.00
_cell.angle_gamma   90.00
#
_symmetry.space_group_name_H-M   'P 1'
#
loop_
_entity.id
_entity.type
_entity.pdbx_description
1 polymer ?
#
loop_
_entity_poly.entity_id
_entity_poly.type
_entity_poly.pdbx_seq_one_letter_code
_entity_poly.pdbx_strand_id
1 'polypeptide(L)'
;MKLKAEGIFKSYKERKVVNEISIEVNQGEIVGLLGPNGAGKTTSFYMIVGLIKPDGGKISLDSSEITTLPMYKRAQEGIGYLAQEASVFRKLSIEDNIKAVLELTTLSNEEQSVKMESLLNEFNLQKIRKSRGDLLSGGERRRTEIARALATDPKFVLLDEPFAGVDPIAVEDIQKIISHLKKRNIGVLITDHNVQETLAITDRT
;
A
#
# COMPACT_ATOMS: atom_id res chain seq x y z
N MET A 1 -7.62 11.57 9.80
CA MET A 1 -7.81 10.20 10.27
C MET A 1 -6.48 9.60 10.70
N LYS A 2 -6.54 8.57 11.55
CA LYS A 2 -5.37 7.91 12.14
C LYS A 2 -5.54 6.39 12.06
N LEU A 3 -4.52 5.70 11.55
CA LEU A 3 -4.39 4.26 11.62
C LEU A 3 -3.45 3.92 12.78
N LYS A 4 -3.89 3.09 13.71
CA LYS A 4 -3.14 2.78 14.93
C LYS A 4 -3.13 1.28 15.22
N ALA A 5 -1.96 0.76 15.54
CA ALA A 5 -1.76 -0.56 16.12
C ALA A 5 -1.18 -0.37 17.53
N GLU A 6 -1.74 -0.99 18.55
CA GLU A 6 -1.36 -0.83 19.96
C GLU A 6 -1.06 -2.19 20.57
N GLY A 7 0.16 -2.38 21.04
CA GLY A 7 0.59 -3.56 21.74
C GLY A 7 0.36 -4.87 20.97
N ILE A 8 0.40 -4.83 19.63
CA ILE A 8 0.15 -6.03 18.82
C ILE A 8 1.30 -7.02 18.96
N PHE A 9 0.96 -8.28 19.12
CA PHE A 9 1.94 -9.36 19.20
C PHE A 9 1.53 -10.58 18.40
N LYS A 10 2.54 -11.39 18.02
CA LYS A 10 2.36 -12.64 17.30
C LYS A 10 3.38 -13.68 17.69
N SER A 11 2.91 -14.89 18.00
CA SER A 11 3.73 -16.06 18.27
C SER A 11 3.44 -17.17 17.28
N TYR A 12 4.47 -17.90 16.88
CA TYR A 12 4.35 -19.14 16.12
C TYR A 12 4.99 -20.25 16.95
N LYS A 13 4.15 -21.17 17.44
CA LYS A 13 4.54 -22.18 18.46
C LYS A 13 5.12 -21.45 19.68
N GLU A 14 6.35 -21.77 20.08
CA GLU A 14 7.03 -21.16 21.23
C GLU A 14 7.81 -19.87 20.90
N ARG A 15 7.89 -19.50 19.61
CA ARG A 15 8.66 -18.32 19.21
C ARG A 15 7.74 -17.09 19.07
N LYS A 16 7.97 -16.09 19.92
CA LYS A 16 7.38 -14.76 19.80
C LYS A 16 8.09 -14.01 18.67
N VAL A 17 7.41 -13.78 17.54
CA VAL A 17 7.96 -13.14 16.33
C VAL A 17 7.75 -11.63 16.39
N VAL A 18 6.62 -11.19 16.93
CA VAL A 18 6.33 -9.78 17.20
C VAL A 18 5.98 -9.65 18.68
N ASN A 19 6.60 -8.68 19.36
CA ASN A 19 6.48 -8.49 20.79
C ASN A 19 5.92 -7.11 21.14
N GLU A 20 4.60 -7.01 21.28
CA GLU A 20 3.89 -5.83 21.80
C GLU A 20 4.29 -4.50 21.15
N ILE A 21 4.36 -4.49 19.82
CA ILE A 21 4.71 -3.27 19.08
C ILE A 21 3.51 -2.34 18.95
N SER A 22 3.79 -1.04 18.92
CA SER A 22 2.81 0.00 18.63
C SER A 22 3.26 0.87 17.49
N ILE A 23 2.37 1.09 16.51
CA ILE A 23 2.62 1.87 15.31
C ILE A 23 1.41 2.78 15.10
N GLU A 24 1.67 4.02 14.71
CA GLU A 24 0.65 5.01 14.40
C GLU A 24 1.00 5.71 13.10
N VAL A 25 0.00 5.92 12.23
CA VAL A 25 0.13 6.66 10.98
C VAL A 25 -1.03 7.66 10.88
N ASN A 26 -0.72 8.93 10.64
CA ASN A 26 -1.73 9.96 10.37
C ASN A 26 -1.95 10.12 8.85
N GLN A 27 -3.12 10.60 8.44
CA GLN A 27 -3.31 11.02 7.05
C GLN A 27 -2.31 12.13 6.69
N GLY A 28 -1.76 12.07 5.49
CA GLY A 28 -0.75 13.02 5.03
C GLY A 28 0.63 12.82 5.66
N GLU A 29 0.88 11.68 6.31
CA GLU A 29 2.15 11.31 6.91
C GLU A 29 2.73 10.06 6.24
N ILE A 30 4.05 10.01 6.11
CA ILE A 30 4.78 8.82 5.65
C ILE A 30 5.59 8.27 6.83
N VAL A 31 5.26 7.05 7.27
CA VAL A 31 5.91 6.35 8.37
C VAL A 31 6.69 5.15 7.85
N GLY A 32 7.96 5.03 8.23
CA GLY A 32 8.81 3.89 7.89
C GLY A 32 8.84 2.86 9.03
N LEU A 33 8.66 1.59 8.72
CA LEU A 33 8.89 0.48 9.64
C LEU A 33 10.21 -0.19 9.28
N LEU A 34 11.28 0.25 9.91
CA LEU A 34 12.65 -0.19 9.67
C LEU A 34 13.14 -1.16 10.75
N GLY A 35 14.17 -1.92 10.44
CA GLY A 35 14.81 -2.85 11.37
C GLY A 35 15.51 -4.00 10.65
N PRO A 36 16.32 -4.80 11.35
CA PRO A 36 17.06 -5.91 10.75
C PRO A 36 16.14 -7.03 10.26
N ASN A 37 16.70 -7.93 9.44
CA ASN A 37 15.98 -9.12 9.00
C ASN A 37 15.61 -9.99 10.22
N GLY A 38 14.38 -10.52 10.20
CA GLY A 38 13.85 -11.31 11.31
C GLY A 38 13.30 -10.50 12.50
N ALA A 39 13.31 -9.16 12.45
CA ALA A 39 12.75 -8.30 13.50
C ALA A 39 11.21 -8.30 13.56
N GLY A 40 10.54 -9.06 12.72
CA GLY A 40 9.08 -9.14 12.72
C GLY A 40 8.38 -8.05 11.89
N LYS A 41 9.10 -7.22 11.13
CA LYS A 41 8.52 -6.12 10.31
C LYS A 41 7.38 -6.59 9.42
N THR A 42 7.64 -7.55 8.55
CA THR A 42 6.65 -8.10 7.62
C THR A 42 5.44 -8.70 8.34
N THR A 43 5.67 -9.41 9.47
CA THR A 43 4.58 -9.97 10.28
C THR A 43 3.73 -8.85 10.89
N SER A 44 4.36 -7.80 11.43
CA SER A 44 3.66 -6.63 11.98
C SER A 44 2.85 -5.90 10.92
N PHE A 45 3.47 -5.70 9.77
CA PHE A 45 2.85 -5.09 8.61
C PHE A 45 1.62 -5.92 8.14
N TYR A 46 1.75 -7.24 8.03
CA TYR A 46 0.65 -8.12 7.63
C TYR A 46 -0.47 -8.20 8.68
N MET A 47 -0.17 -8.00 9.95
CA MET A 47 -1.21 -7.85 10.97
C MET A 47 -2.00 -6.55 10.76
N ILE A 48 -1.34 -5.43 10.39
CA ILE A 48 -2.00 -4.16 10.11
C ILE A 48 -2.80 -4.22 8.81
N VAL A 49 -2.30 -4.90 7.79
CA VAL A 49 -3.03 -5.14 6.51
C VAL A 49 -4.26 -6.04 6.71
N GLY A 50 -4.22 -6.96 7.67
CA GLY A 50 -5.28 -7.95 7.91
C GLY A 50 -5.07 -9.28 7.19
N LEU A 51 -3.84 -9.55 6.75
CA LEU A 51 -3.42 -10.85 6.21
C LEU A 51 -3.12 -11.86 7.32
N ILE A 52 -2.63 -11.39 8.47
CA ILE A 52 -2.33 -12.19 9.66
C ILE A 52 -3.15 -11.63 10.82
N LYS A 53 -3.83 -12.50 11.57
CA LYS A 53 -4.51 -12.11 12.80
C LYS A 53 -3.47 -12.00 13.92
N PRO A 54 -3.39 -10.86 14.66
CA PRO A 54 -2.58 -10.77 15.86
C PRO A 54 -3.11 -11.72 16.95
N ASP A 55 -2.23 -12.15 17.83
CA ASP A 55 -2.62 -12.97 19.00
C ASP A 55 -3.11 -12.08 20.15
N GLY A 56 -2.79 -10.79 20.13
CA GLY A 56 -3.32 -9.77 21.02
C GLY A 56 -2.91 -8.37 20.59
N GLY A 57 -3.29 -7.38 21.39
CA GLY A 57 -3.23 -5.98 21.03
C GLY A 57 -4.44 -5.54 20.21
N LYS A 58 -4.42 -4.30 19.74
CA LYS A 58 -5.55 -3.65 19.06
C LYS A 58 -5.10 -2.93 17.81
N ILE A 59 -5.90 -3.01 16.74
CA ILE A 59 -5.72 -2.22 15.53
C ILE A 59 -6.99 -1.41 15.30
N SER A 60 -6.86 -0.10 15.11
CA SER A 60 -7.98 0.82 14.93
C SER A 60 -7.75 1.82 13.80
N LEU A 61 -8.83 2.23 13.19
CA LEU A 61 -8.91 3.34 12.26
C LEU A 61 -9.77 4.43 12.90
N ASP A 62 -9.15 5.51 13.36
CA ASP A 62 -9.74 6.47 14.31
C ASP A 62 -10.35 5.75 15.53
N SER A 63 -11.66 5.91 15.74
CA SER A 63 -12.40 5.27 16.83
C SER A 63 -12.86 3.85 16.54
N SER A 64 -12.78 3.40 15.27
CA SER A 64 -13.28 2.09 14.85
C SER A 64 -12.21 1.03 15.02
N GLU A 65 -12.52 -0.03 15.79
CA GLU A 65 -11.63 -1.18 15.91
C GLU A 65 -11.74 -2.09 14.67
N ILE A 66 -10.60 -2.38 14.07
CA ILE A 66 -10.48 -3.22 12.87
C ILE A 66 -9.65 -4.49 13.09
N THR A 67 -9.29 -4.82 14.33
CA THR A 67 -8.39 -5.93 14.70
C THR A 67 -8.81 -7.25 14.06
N THR A 68 -10.11 -7.56 14.09
CA THR A 68 -10.66 -8.82 13.58
C THR A 68 -11.15 -8.75 12.13
N LEU A 69 -11.14 -7.57 11.52
CA LEU A 69 -11.59 -7.40 10.14
C LEU A 69 -10.58 -8.02 9.17
N PRO A 70 -11.03 -8.84 8.22
CA PRO A 70 -10.18 -9.36 7.15
C PRO A 70 -9.78 -8.24 6.19
N MET A 71 -8.71 -8.46 5.43
CA MET A 71 -8.10 -7.47 4.52
C MET A 71 -9.12 -6.77 3.61
N TYR A 72 -10.07 -7.51 2.99
CA TYR A 72 -11.04 -6.90 2.07
C TYR A 72 -11.97 -5.90 2.76
N LYS A 73 -12.35 -6.14 4.03
CA LYS A 73 -13.13 -5.18 4.82
C LYS A 73 -12.31 -3.96 5.20
N ARG A 74 -11.02 -4.15 5.56
CA ARG A 74 -10.12 -3.02 5.79
C ARG A 74 -9.91 -2.18 4.52
N ALA A 75 -9.91 -2.80 3.34
CA ALA A 75 -9.88 -2.08 2.07
C ALA A 75 -11.14 -1.21 1.88
N GLN A 76 -12.32 -1.70 2.25
CA GLN A 76 -13.58 -0.93 2.24
C GLN A 76 -13.56 0.23 3.23
N GLU A 77 -12.85 0.11 4.35
CA GLU A 77 -12.63 1.20 5.31
C GLU A 77 -11.59 2.24 4.83
N GLY A 78 -10.92 2.00 3.71
CA GLY A 78 -9.97 2.91 3.09
C GLY A 78 -8.50 2.57 3.34
N ILE A 79 -8.15 1.31 3.57
CA ILE A 79 -6.76 0.86 3.70
C ILE A 79 -6.34 0.15 2.41
N GLY A 80 -5.54 0.81 1.58
CA GLY A 80 -4.91 0.22 0.40
C GLY A 80 -3.66 -0.57 0.76
N TYR A 81 -3.38 -1.63 0.00
CA TYR A 81 -2.19 -2.45 0.16
C TYR A 81 -1.48 -2.68 -1.16
N LEU A 82 -0.17 -2.47 -1.17
CA LEU A 82 0.72 -2.78 -2.28
C LEU A 82 1.74 -3.84 -1.83
N ALA A 83 1.60 -5.03 -2.37
CA ALA A 83 2.50 -6.14 -2.10
C ALA A 83 3.92 -5.90 -2.69
N GLN A 84 4.90 -6.59 -2.13
CA GLN A 84 6.26 -6.66 -2.66
C GLN A 84 6.27 -7.30 -4.06
N GLU A 85 5.54 -8.40 -4.22
CA GLU A 85 5.44 -9.06 -5.51
C GLU A 85 4.49 -8.34 -6.47
N ALA A 86 4.81 -8.44 -7.77
CA ALA A 86 4.00 -7.86 -8.83
C ALA A 86 2.55 -8.35 -8.80
N SER A 87 1.62 -7.43 -8.59
CA SER A 87 0.20 -7.72 -8.41
C SER A 87 -0.67 -7.37 -9.63
N VAL A 88 -0.09 -6.86 -10.73
CA VAL A 88 -0.86 -6.57 -11.95
C VAL A 88 -1.50 -7.83 -12.52
N PHE A 89 -2.71 -7.71 -13.02
CA PHE A 89 -3.35 -8.75 -13.81
C PHE A 89 -2.64 -8.86 -15.17
N ARG A 90 -1.73 -9.81 -15.29
CA ARG A 90 -0.76 -9.92 -16.39
C ARG A 90 -1.39 -9.93 -17.79
N LYS A 91 -2.57 -10.54 -17.95
CA LYS A 91 -3.27 -10.66 -19.24
C LYS A 91 -4.18 -9.48 -19.57
N LEU A 92 -4.45 -8.62 -18.60
CA LEU A 92 -5.26 -7.42 -18.78
C LEU A 92 -4.39 -6.23 -19.23
N SER A 93 -4.99 -5.28 -19.95
CA SER A 93 -4.37 -3.99 -20.23
C SER A 93 -4.23 -3.15 -18.96
N ILE A 94 -3.48 -2.05 -19.01
CA ILE A 94 -3.36 -1.11 -17.89
C ILE A 94 -4.74 -0.57 -17.51
N GLU A 95 -5.51 -0.10 -18.50
CA GLU A 95 -6.86 0.43 -18.24
C GLU A 95 -7.80 -0.63 -17.67
N ASP A 96 -7.73 -1.88 -18.16
CA ASP A 96 -8.55 -2.97 -17.63
C ASP A 96 -8.13 -3.35 -16.20
N ASN A 97 -6.84 -3.24 -15.87
CA ASN A 97 -6.35 -3.42 -14.49
C ASN A 97 -6.97 -2.40 -13.52
N ILE A 98 -7.10 -1.13 -13.93
CA ILE A 98 -7.72 -0.07 -13.13
C ILE A 98 -9.23 -0.27 -13.10
N LYS A 99 -9.85 -0.53 -14.25
CA LYS A 99 -11.30 -0.73 -14.42
C LYS A 99 -11.80 -1.88 -13.54
N ALA A 100 -11.10 -3.01 -13.52
CA ALA A 100 -11.48 -4.18 -12.71
C ALA A 100 -11.63 -3.86 -11.20
N VAL A 101 -10.91 -2.85 -10.70
CA VAL A 101 -11.06 -2.40 -9.30
C VAL A 101 -12.17 -1.35 -9.17
N LEU A 102 -12.32 -0.46 -10.16
CA LEU A 102 -13.40 0.53 -10.17
C LEU A 102 -14.77 -0.14 -10.19
N GLU A 103 -14.94 -1.26 -10.90
CA GLU A 103 -16.19 -2.05 -10.93
C GLU A 103 -16.61 -2.59 -9.55
N LEU A 104 -15.69 -2.66 -8.58
CA LEU A 104 -15.99 -3.06 -7.20
C LEU A 104 -16.42 -1.87 -6.31
N THR A 105 -16.40 -0.65 -6.85
CA THR A 105 -16.81 0.55 -6.14
C THR A 105 -18.32 0.83 -6.34
N THR A 106 -18.85 1.80 -5.61
CA THR A 106 -20.24 2.27 -5.77
C THR A 106 -20.39 3.38 -6.82
N LEU A 107 -19.32 3.70 -7.55
CA LEU A 107 -19.31 4.75 -8.57
C LEU A 107 -20.15 4.33 -9.79
N SER A 108 -20.85 5.28 -10.38
CA SER A 108 -21.52 5.10 -11.68
C SER A 108 -20.50 4.85 -12.81
N ASN A 109 -20.96 4.34 -13.95
CA ASN A 109 -20.06 4.10 -15.09
C ASN A 109 -19.37 5.37 -15.58
N GLU A 110 -20.05 6.51 -15.53
CA GLU A 110 -19.50 7.82 -15.89
C GLU A 110 -18.41 8.24 -14.90
N GLU A 111 -18.66 8.12 -13.61
CA GLU A 111 -17.69 8.42 -12.56
C GLU A 111 -16.47 7.51 -12.61
N GLN A 112 -16.67 6.20 -12.87
CA GLN A 112 -15.58 5.25 -13.08
C GLN A 112 -14.72 5.64 -14.27
N SER A 113 -15.32 6.07 -15.38
CA SER A 113 -14.60 6.51 -16.57
C SER A 113 -13.77 7.77 -16.29
N VAL A 114 -14.37 8.77 -15.65
CA VAL A 114 -13.66 10.00 -15.25
C VAL A 114 -12.49 9.68 -14.32
N LYS A 115 -12.70 8.81 -13.35
CA LYS A 115 -11.65 8.41 -12.40
C LYS A 115 -10.52 7.64 -13.08
N MET A 116 -10.85 6.73 -13.97
CA MET A 116 -9.86 5.98 -14.77
C MET A 116 -8.98 6.93 -15.59
N GLU A 117 -9.59 7.89 -16.31
CA GLU A 117 -8.84 8.89 -17.09
C GLU A 117 -7.94 9.75 -16.20
N SER A 118 -8.44 10.16 -15.02
CA SER A 118 -7.65 10.91 -14.04
C SER A 118 -6.43 10.12 -13.58
N LEU A 119 -6.60 8.84 -13.20
CA LEU A 119 -5.51 7.98 -12.76
C LEU A 119 -4.50 7.70 -13.89
N LEU A 120 -4.97 7.44 -15.10
CA LEU A 120 -4.08 7.24 -16.26
C LEU A 120 -3.22 8.47 -16.53
N ASN A 121 -3.78 9.68 -16.42
CA ASN A 121 -3.06 10.94 -16.58
C ASN A 121 -2.06 11.16 -15.46
N GLU A 122 -2.49 11.03 -14.21
CA GLU A 122 -1.71 11.26 -12.99
C GLU A 122 -0.43 10.40 -12.95
N PHE A 123 -0.54 9.13 -13.40
CA PHE A 123 0.57 8.18 -13.41
C PHE A 123 1.31 8.07 -14.75
N ASN A 124 1.04 8.98 -15.70
CA ASN A 124 1.64 8.99 -17.05
C ASN A 124 1.47 7.64 -17.79
N LEU A 125 0.30 7.04 -17.70
CA LEU A 125 -0.03 5.74 -18.29
C LEU A 125 -0.86 5.86 -19.59
N GLN A 126 -1.30 7.06 -19.98
CA GLN A 126 -2.18 7.28 -21.13
C GLN A 126 -1.65 6.68 -22.43
N LYS A 127 -0.37 6.92 -22.74
CA LYS A 127 0.24 6.47 -24.01
C LYS A 127 0.33 4.95 -24.13
N ILE A 128 0.36 4.25 -22.99
CA ILE A 128 0.55 2.81 -22.91
C ILE A 128 -0.68 2.09 -22.33
N ARG A 129 -1.82 2.79 -22.21
CA ARG A 129 -3.04 2.29 -21.56
C ARG A 129 -3.52 0.91 -22.05
N LYS A 130 -3.28 0.60 -23.33
CA LYS A 130 -3.65 -0.68 -23.96
C LYS A 130 -2.59 -1.77 -23.81
N SER A 131 -1.40 -1.44 -23.27
CA SER A 131 -0.35 -2.41 -23.05
C SER A 131 -0.76 -3.42 -21.97
N ARG A 132 -0.47 -4.70 -22.23
CA ARG A 132 -0.76 -5.79 -21.29
C ARG A 132 0.21 -5.77 -20.10
N GLY A 133 -0.27 -6.18 -18.94
CA GLY A 133 0.49 -6.20 -17.69
C GLY A 133 1.78 -7.02 -17.73
N ASP A 134 1.84 -8.09 -18.55
CA ASP A 134 3.03 -8.93 -18.73
C ASP A 134 4.13 -8.28 -19.59
N LEU A 135 3.82 -7.20 -20.31
CA LEU A 135 4.76 -6.48 -21.20
C LEU A 135 5.32 -5.21 -20.57
N LEU A 136 4.87 -4.85 -19.38
CA LEU A 136 5.27 -3.62 -18.70
C LEU A 136 6.68 -3.71 -18.11
N SER A 137 7.45 -2.63 -18.26
CA SER A 137 8.68 -2.42 -17.50
C SER A 137 8.39 -2.38 -15.99
N GLY A 138 9.40 -2.53 -15.15
CA GLY A 138 9.24 -2.48 -13.69
C GLY A 138 8.56 -1.20 -13.21
N GLY A 139 8.99 -0.04 -13.72
CA GLY A 139 8.42 1.25 -13.37
C GLY A 139 6.97 1.44 -13.86
N GLU A 140 6.67 1.04 -15.10
CA GLU A 140 5.30 1.10 -15.65
C GLU A 140 4.35 0.20 -14.87
N ARG A 141 4.80 -1.01 -14.53
CA ARG A 141 4.06 -1.94 -13.69
C ARG A 141 3.77 -1.35 -12.32
N ARG A 142 4.78 -0.77 -11.66
CA ARG A 142 4.60 -0.17 -10.32
C ARG A 142 3.63 1.01 -10.35
N ARG A 143 3.71 1.88 -11.36
CA ARG A 143 2.74 2.97 -11.56
C ARG A 143 1.33 2.44 -11.76
N THR A 144 1.18 1.36 -12.53
CA THR A 144 -0.13 0.71 -12.75
C THR A 144 -0.71 0.13 -11.45
N GLU A 145 0.12 -0.51 -10.62
CA GLU A 145 -0.29 -1.06 -9.33
C GLU A 145 -0.76 0.03 -8.37
N ILE A 146 -0.02 1.15 -8.32
CA ILE A 146 -0.38 2.27 -7.47
C ILE A 146 -1.66 2.94 -7.97
N ALA A 147 -1.79 3.19 -9.28
CA ALA A 147 -3.01 3.73 -9.88
C ALA A 147 -4.23 2.85 -9.56
N ARG A 148 -4.07 1.53 -9.65
CA ARG A 148 -5.10 0.56 -9.27
C ARG A 148 -5.44 0.61 -7.78
N ALA A 149 -4.45 0.73 -6.90
CA ALA A 149 -4.69 0.85 -5.47
C ALA A 149 -5.43 2.15 -5.11
N LEU A 150 -5.21 3.23 -5.87
CA LEU A 150 -5.89 4.51 -5.67
C LEU A 150 -7.30 4.57 -6.28
N ALA A 151 -7.70 3.58 -7.06
CA ALA A 151 -9.03 3.51 -7.65
C ALA A 151 -10.14 3.49 -6.59
N THR A 152 -9.87 2.97 -5.38
CA THR A 152 -10.81 2.90 -4.26
C THR A 152 -10.77 4.11 -3.31
N ASP A 153 -10.03 5.18 -3.64
CA ASP A 153 -9.83 6.36 -2.79
C ASP A 153 -9.36 6.01 -1.36
N PRO A 154 -8.27 5.27 -1.20
CA PRO A 154 -7.80 4.89 0.11
C PRO A 154 -7.37 6.11 0.92
N LYS A 155 -7.58 6.04 2.24
CA LYS A 155 -7.12 7.04 3.21
C LYS A 155 -5.72 6.73 3.72
N PHE A 156 -5.35 5.45 3.66
CA PHE A 156 -4.03 4.94 3.98
C PHE A 156 -3.57 3.94 2.92
N VAL A 157 -2.30 3.97 2.59
CA VAL A 157 -1.66 2.99 1.69
C VAL A 157 -0.47 2.35 2.41
N LEU A 158 -0.49 1.03 2.47
CA LEU A 158 0.57 0.22 3.05
C LEU A 158 1.43 -0.37 1.94
N LEU A 159 2.73 -0.06 1.94
CA LEU A 159 3.71 -0.44 0.92
C LEU A 159 4.70 -1.45 1.49
N ASP A 160 4.67 -2.66 0.97
CA ASP A 160 5.59 -3.73 1.37
C ASP A 160 6.80 -3.74 0.42
N GLU A 161 7.97 -3.39 0.95
CA GLU A 161 9.25 -3.33 0.24
C GLU A 161 9.18 -2.67 -1.16
N PRO A 162 8.71 -1.40 -1.27
CA PRO A 162 8.49 -0.76 -2.56
C PRO A 162 9.76 -0.54 -3.39
N PHE A 163 10.94 -0.59 -2.77
CA PHE A 163 12.24 -0.38 -3.42
C PHE A 163 12.99 -1.70 -3.70
N ALA A 164 12.43 -2.85 -3.29
CA ALA A 164 13.11 -4.14 -3.45
C ALA A 164 13.27 -4.52 -4.93
N GLY A 165 14.51 -4.78 -5.35
CA GLY A 165 14.82 -5.22 -6.72
C GLY A 165 14.55 -4.17 -7.80
N VAL A 166 14.46 -2.89 -7.44
CA VAL A 166 14.22 -1.77 -8.34
C VAL A 166 15.54 -1.11 -8.71
N ASP A 167 15.70 -0.70 -9.96
CA ASP A 167 16.87 0.05 -10.38
C ASP A 167 16.85 1.48 -9.80
N PRO A 168 18.02 2.14 -9.61
CA PRO A 168 18.12 3.44 -8.94
C PRO A 168 17.27 4.55 -9.59
N ILE A 169 17.11 4.53 -10.92
CA ILE A 169 16.30 5.55 -11.62
C ILE A 169 14.83 5.36 -11.27
N ALA A 170 14.36 4.12 -11.26
CA ALA A 170 12.98 3.80 -10.92
C ALA A 170 12.69 4.01 -9.42
N VAL A 171 13.69 3.92 -8.54
CA VAL A 171 13.55 4.27 -7.11
C VAL A 171 13.12 5.73 -6.94
N GLU A 172 13.80 6.67 -7.62
CA GLU A 172 13.40 8.09 -7.57
C GLU A 172 11.96 8.32 -8.02
N ASP A 173 11.52 7.62 -9.06
CA ASP A 173 10.14 7.74 -9.54
C ASP A 173 9.14 7.21 -8.50
N ILE A 174 9.44 6.10 -7.83
CA ILE A 174 8.61 5.57 -6.74
C ILE A 174 8.59 6.54 -5.56
N GLN A 175 9.72 7.13 -5.18
CA GLN A 175 9.80 8.15 -4.13
C GLN A 175 8.92 9.37 -4.44
N LYS A 176 8.94 9.86 -5.69
CA LYS A 176 8.08 10.96 -6.15
C LYS A 176 6.60 10.59 -6.02
N ILE A 177 6.24 9.36 -6.41
CA ILE A 177 4.87 8.87 -6.30
C ILE A 177 4.43 8.79 -4.83
N ILE A 178 5.26 8.23 -3.95
CA ILE A 178 4.93 8.14 -2.51
C ILE A 178 4.77 9.54 -1.90
N SER A 179 5.66 10.48 -2.25
CA SER A 179 5.55 11.88 -1.84
C SER A 179 4.27 12.53 -2.38
N HIS A 180 3.82 12.14 -3.57
CA HIS A 180 2.55 12.60 -4.13
C HIS A 180 1.35 12.06 -3.34
N LEU A 181 1.37 10.80 -2.86
CA LEU A 181 0.33 10.26 -1.99
C LEU A 181 0.16 11.11 -0.72
N LYS A 182 1.27 11.50 -0.09
CA LYS A 182 1.25 12.42 1.06
C LYS A 182 0.56 13.76 0.73
N LYS A 183 0.87 14.36 -0.44
CA LYS A 183 0.23 15.61 -0.89
C LYS A 183 -1.28 15.45 -1.12
N ARG A 184 -1.73 14.26 -1.44
CA ARG A 184 -3.16 13.90 -1.54
C ARG A 184 -3.82 13.63 -0.17
N ASN A 185 -3.12 13.93 0.93
CA ASN A 185 -3.58 13.63 2.29
C ASN A 185 -3.83 12.13 2.55
N ILE A 186 -3.04 11.25 1.90
CA ILE A 186 -3.05 9.81 2.14
C ILE A 186 -1.93 9.50 3.14
N GLY A 187 -2.25 8.78 4.22
CA GLY A 187 -1.24 8.27 5.14
C GLY A 187 -0.53 7.07 4.54
N VAL A 188 0.79 6.98 4.68
CA VAL A 188 1.58 5.89 4.10
C VAL A 188 2.38 5.19 5.18
N LEU A 189 2.28 3.85 5.22
CA LEU A 189 3.18 3.00 6.00
C LEU A 189 4.06 2.20 5.04
N ILE A 190 5.38 2.30 5.22
CA ILE A 190 6.35 1.62 4.38
C ILE A 190 7.17 0.65 5.23
N THR A 191 7.34 -0.58 4.76
CA THR A 191 8.40 -1.47 5.25
C THR A 191 9.39 -1.71 4.12
N ASP A 192 10.68 -1.54 4.38
CA ASP A 192 11.74 -1.83 3.40
C ASP A 192 13.04 -2.20 4.13
N HIS A 193 13.91 -2.89 3.42
CA HIS A 193 15.28 -3.18 3.86
C HIS A 193 16.26 -2.12 3.35
N ASN A 194 15.88 -1.32 2.36
CA ASN A 194 16.66 -0.19 1.86
C ASN A 194 16.42 1.04 2.74
N VAL A 195 17.23 1.12 3.81
CA VAL A 195 17.08 2.14 4.86
C VAL A 195 17.25 3.55 4.30
N GLN A 196 18.26 3.77 3.43
CA GLN A 196 18.58 5.10 2.91
C GLN A 196 17.41 5.66 2.08
N GLU A 197 16.88 4.87 1.15
CA GLU A 197 15.77 5.28 0.27
C GLU A 197 14.48 5.53 1.06
N THR A 198 14.25 4.73 2.11
CA THR A 198 13.09 4.90 2.97
C THR A 198 13.21 6.17 3.82
N LEU A 199 14.37 6.40 4.46
CA LEU A 199 14.60 7.61 5.28
C LEU A 199 14.51 8.90 4.46
N ALA A 200 14.84 8.87 3.17
CA ALA A 200 14.78 10.05 2.31
C ALA A 200 13.35 10.60 2.12
N ILE A 201 12.31 9.79 2.36
CA ILE A 201 10.91 10.16 2.12
C ILE A 201 10.01 10.05 3.34
N THR A 202 10.47 9.45 4.44
CA THR A 202 9.66 9.29 5.65
C THR A 202 9.71 10.52 6.55
N ASP A 203 8.59 10.83 7.19
CA ASP A 203 8.51 11.88 8.21
C ASP A 203 9.05 11.38 9.57
N ARG A 204 8.87 10.07 9.82
CA ARG A 204 9.42 9.35 10.99
C ARG A 204 9.49 7.84 10.73
N THR A 205 10.25 7.19 11.56
CA THR A 205 10.45 5.73 11.51
C THR A 205 10.35 5.13 12.91
#